data_e4c6a94ebaaf520fe8abc02febece29a
#
_entry.id   e4c6a94ebaaf520fe8abc02febece29a
#
_cell.length_a   1.000
_cell.length_b   1.000
_cell.length_c   1.000
_cell.angle_alpha   90.00
_cell.angle_beta   90.00
_cell.angle_gamma   90.00
#
_symmetry.space_group_name_H-M   'P 1'
#
loop_
_entity.id
_entity.type
_entity.pdbx_description
1 polymer ?
#
loop_
_entity_poly.entity_id
_entity_poly.type
_entity_poly.pdbx_seq_one_letter_code
_entity_poly.pdbx_strand_id
1 'polypeptide(L)'
;YFVGANFWYGAILGSEGEGGNRERLHKELDFLKSIGINNLRVLVGADGENGIKTRVEPSLQVAPGVYNDTILAGLDYFMNELRERDMTAVLYLNNSWEWSGGYSVYLQWSGHGDAVVPAVDGWPAYMEYVKQFPQSDSAKALFANHVNYIVSRTNRYNQIKYVDDPTIMSWQIGNEPRAFSDENKEPFARWMADVAAQIKSLDPNHMVSSSSEGSWGCEMDMS
;
A
#
# COMPACT_ATOMS: atom_id res chain seq x y z
N TYR A 1 0.65 -20.40 -13.64
CA TYR A 1 0.19 -19.23 -14.41
C TYR A 1 -0.73 -18.39 -13.54
N PHE A 2 -0.45 -17.05 -13.40
CA PHE A 2 -1.25 -16.16 -12.59
C PHE A 2 -2.06 -15.21 -13.48
N VAL A 3 -3.34 -15.06 -13.16
CA VAL A 3 -4.23 -14.05 -13.74
C VAL A 3 -4.66 -13.13 -12.61
N GLY A 4 -4.29 -11.86 -12.71
CA GLY A 4 -4.49 -10.89 -11.63
C GLY A 4 -5.62 -9.91 -11.88
N ALA A 5 -6.17 -9.37 -10.78
CA ALA A 5 -7.09 -8.23 -10.80
C ALA A 5 -6.74 -7.25 -9.68
N ASN A 6 -7.07 -5.97 -9.88
CA ASN A 6 -7.02 -4.97 -8.82
C ASN A 6 -8.21 -5.18 -7.87
N PHE A 7 -7.90 -5.33 -6.59
CA PHE A 7 -8.87 -5.49 -5.50
C PHE A 7 -8.45 -4.64 -4.30
N TRP A 8 -8.15 -3.36 -4.57
CA TRP A 8 -7.53 -2.45 -3.61
C TRP A 8 -8.31 -2.31 -2.30
N TYR A 9 -9.62 -2.47 -2.34
CA TYR A 9 -10.55 -2.31 -1.21
C TYR A 9 -10.70 -3.59 -0.34
N GLY A 10 -9.89 -4.62 -0.54
CA GLY A 10 -10.05 -5.92 0.12
C GLY A 10 -10.03 -5.85 1.64
N ALA A 11 -9.14 -5.05 2.24
CA ALA A 11 -9.07 -4.85 3.68
C ALA A 11 -10.34 -4.21 4.25
N ILE A 12 -10.87 -3.19 3.55
CA ILE A 12 -12.09 -2.50 3.97
C ILE A 12 -13.29 -3.45 3.86
N LEU A 13 -13.44 -4.12 2.73
CA LEU A 13 -14.56 -5.04 2.49
C LEU A 13 -14.56 -6.24 3.46
N GLY A 14 -13.38 -6.73 3.85
CA GLY A 14 -13.20 -7.79 4.85
C GLY A 14 -13.43 -7.35 6.29
N SER A 15 -13.52 -6.04 6.56
CA SER A 15 -13.71 -5.51 7.91
C SER A 15 -15.15 -5.69 8.42
N GLU A 16 -15.33 -5.50 9.73
CA GLU A 16 -16.66 -5.40 10.38
C GLU A 16 -17.07 -3.95 10.63
N GLY A 17 -16.30 -2.99 10.13
CA GLY A 17 -16.55 -1.57 10.27
C GLY A 17 -17.23 -0.95 9.06
N GLU A 18 -17.12 0.37 8.98
CA GLU A 18 -17.63 1.16 7.86
C GLU A 18 -17.01 0.68 6.53
N GLY A 19 -17.85 0.50 5.52
CA GLY A 19 -17.46 -0.05 4.22
C GLY A 19 -17.27 -1.58 4.18
N GLY A 20 -17.33 -2.26 5.34
CA GLY A 20 -17.20 -3.70 5.44
C GLY A 20 -18.45 -4.45 4.96
N ASN A 21 -18.23 -5.55 4.23
CA ASN A 21 -19.30 -6.44 3.80
C ASN A 21 -18.72 -7.81 3.41
N ARG A 22 -18.61 -8.69 4.36
CA ARG A 22 -18.02 -10.03 4.17
C ARG A 22 -18.86 -10.91 3.23
N GLU A 23 -20.19 -10.76 3.21
CA GLU A 23 -21.04 -11.49 2.25
C GLU A 23 -20.72 -11.09 0.80
N ARG A 24 -20.56 -9.79 0.54
CA ARG A 24 -20.13 -9.29 -0.76
C ARG A 24 -18.71 -9.76 -1.08
N LEU A 25 -17.79 -9.73 -0.11
CA LEU A 25 -16.43 -10.23 -0.28
C LEU A 25 -16.43 -11.68 -0.77
N HIS A 26 -17.17 -12.57 -0.12
CA HIS A 26 -17.25 -13.98 -0.53
C HIS A 26 -17.78 -14.11 -1.95
N LYS A 27 -18.87 -13.42 -2.30
CA LYS A 27 -19.45 -13.47 -3.66
C LYS A 27 -18.46 -12.99 -4.73
N GLU A 28 -17.73 -11.90 -4.45
CA GLU A 28 -16.72 -11.37 -5.40
C GLU A 28 -15.54 -12.32 -5.55
N LEU A 29 -15.00 -12.87 -4.46
CA LEU A 29 -13.89 -13.83 -4.52
C LEU A 29 -14.28 -15.12 -5.23
N ASP A 30 -15.47 -15.67 -4.95
CA ASP A 30 -15.97 -16.87 -5.61
C ASP A 30 -16.18 -16.64 -7.11
N PHE A 31 -16.72 -15.48 -7.48
CA PHE A 31 -16.86 -15.09 -8.88
C PHE A 31 -15.49 -14.97 -9.57
N LEU A 32 -14.55 -14.24 -8.99
CA LEU A 32 -13.22 -14.05 -9.55
C LEU A 32 -12.52 -15.41 -9.75
N LYS A 33 -12.55 -16.28 -8.75
CA LYS A 33 -12.03 -17.64 -8.86
C LYS A 33 -12.70 -18.44 -10.00
N SER A 34 -14.02 -18.33 -10.13
CA SER A 34 -14.78 -19.05 -11.16
C SER A 34 -14.40 -18.68 -12.59
N ILE A 35 -13.91 -17.46 -12.82
CA ILE A 35 -13.45 -16.99 -14.13
C ILE A 35 -11.91 -17.09 -14.31
N GLY A 36 -11.24 -17.77 -13.38
CA GLY A 36 -9.81 -18.07 -13.47
C GLY A 36 -8.86 -17.01 -12.93
N ILE A 37 -9.36 -15.98 -12.24
CA ILE A 37 -8.52 -15.02 -11.52
C ILE A 37 -8.05 -15.68 -10.22
N ASN A 38 -6.74 -15.67 -9.99
CA ASN A 38 -6.12 -16.35 -8.86
C ASN A 38 -5.11 -15.48 -8.10
N ASN A 39 -4.96 -14.19 -8.49
CA ASN A 39 -4.08 -13.25 -7.81
C ASN A 39 -4.74 -11.88 -7.71
N LEU A 40 -4.71 -11.26 -6.53
CA LEU A 40 -5.34 -9.96 -6.30
C LEU A 40 -4.30 -8.94 -5.82
N ARG A 41 -4.36 -7.73 -6.40
CA ARG A 41 -3.54 -6.60 -5.98
C ARG A 41 -4.30 -5.74 -4.98
N VAL A 42 -3.77 -5.61 -3.76
CA VAL A 42 -4.48 -5.09 -2.57
C VAL A 42 -3.72 -3.95 -1.94
N LEU A 43 -4.44 -2.89 -1.56
CA LEU A 43 -3.87 -1.76 -0.82
C LEU A 43 -3.68 -2.13 0.66
N VAL A 44 -2.46 -1.95 1.14
CA VAL A 44 -2.08 -2.04 2.56
C VAL A 44 -1.46 -0.70 2.99
N GLY A 45 -2.08 0.36 2.56
CA GLY A 45 -1.86 1.76 2.87
C GLY A 45 -3.24 2.40 2.77
N ALA A 46 -3.48 3.44 3.28
CA ALA A 46 -4.54 4.42 3.30
C ALA A 46 -4.23 5.26 4.53
N ASP A 47 -3.53 6.33 4.29
CA ASP A 47 -2.88 7.10 5.33
C ASP A 47 -3.57 8.45 5.50
N GLY A 48 -3.64 8.94 6.74
CA GLY A 48 -4.17 10.24 7.07
C GLY A 48 -5.52 10.23 7.78
N GLU A 49 -5.98 11.40 8.15
CA GLU A 49 -7.28 11.59 8.78
C GLU A 49 -8.41 11.26 7.79
N ASN A 50 -9.52 10.74 8.32
CA ASN A 50 -10.77 10.59 7.58
C ASN A 50 -11.42 11.97 7.33
N GLY A 51 -12.35 12.03 6.36
CA GLY A 51 -13.08 13.26 6.03
C GLY A 51 -12.51 14.01 4.83
N ILE A 52 -11.48 13.50 4.18
CA ILE A 52 -10.94 14.06 2.93
C ILE A 52 -11.65 13.38 1.77
N LYS A 53 -12.56 14.09 1.14
CA LYS A 53 -13.54 13.57 0.14
C LYS A 53 -12.95 12.72 -0.99
N THR A 54 -11.69 12.97 -1.36
CA THR A 54 -11.02 12.27 -2.48
C THR A 54 -10.19 11.07 -2.03
N ARG A 55 -10.08 10.83 -0.72
CA ARG A 55 -9.28 9.75 -0.15
C ARG A 55 -10.09 8.52 0.16
N VAL A 56 -9.40 7.40 0.16
CA VAL A 56 -9.92 6.11 0.63
C VAL A 56 -10.25 6.21 2.12
N GLU A 57 -11.47 5.84 2.47
CA GLU A 57 -11.95 5.77 3.85
C GLU A 57 -12.64 4.43 4.11
N PRO A 58 -12.56 3.94 5.36
CA PRO A 58 -11.72 4.43 6.48
C PRO A 58 -10.21 4.24 6.23
N SER A 59 -9.40 5.15 6.79
CA SER A 59 -7.95 5.04 6.72
C SER A 59 -7.43 3.84 7.51
N LEU A 60 -6.36 3.22 7.01
CA LEU A 60 -5.63 2.15 7.71
C LEU A 60 -4.73 2.73 8.81
N GLN A 61 -3.98 3.79 8.50
CA GLN A 61 -3.12 4.49 9.44
C GLN A 61 -3.60 5.93 9.58
N VAL A 62 -4.16 6.27 10.74
CA VAL A 62 -4.81 7.58 10.97
C VAL A 62 -3.85 8.65 11.47
N ALA A 63 -2.73 8.23 12.06
CA ALA A 63 -1.61 9.07 12.47
C ALA A 63 -0.33 8.21 12.48
N PRO A 64 0.87 8.78 12.58
CA PRO A 64 2.11 8.00 12.56
C PRO A 64 2.11 6.87 13.58
N GLY A 65 2.13 5.63 13.11
CA GLY A 65 2.10 4.42 13.94
C GLY A 65 0.75 4.13 14.63
N VAL A 66 -0.29 4.89 14.34
CA VAL A 66 -1.64 4.68 14.91
C VAL A 66 -2.54 4.04 13.85
N TYR A 67 -2.80 2.77 14.03
CA TYR A 67 -3.54 1.96 13.06
C TYR A 67 -5.00 1.75 13.46
N ASN A 68 -5.86 1.71 12.45
CA ASN A 68 -7.25 1.31 12.58
C ASN A 68 -7.32 -0.23 12.69
N ASP A 69 -7.52 -0.72 13.90
CA ASP A 69 -7.54 -2.17 14.17
C ASP A 69 -8.67 -2.91 13.46
N THR A 70 -9.79 -2.23 13.17
CA THR A 70 -10.91 -2.79 12.41
C THR A 70 -10.50 -3.07 10.96
N ILE A 71 -9.76 -2.17 10.31
CA ILE A 71 -9.26 -2.37 8.95
C ILE A 71 -8.13 -3.41 8.92
N LEU A 72 -7.25 -3.42 9.93
CA LEU A 72 -6.25 -4.49 10.08
C LEU A 72 -6.89 -5.86 10.25
N ALA A 73 -7.97 -5.95 11.04
CA ALA A 73 -8.75 -7.18 11.15
C ALA A 73 -9.38 -7.59 9.81
N GLY A 74 -9.86 -6.60 9.06
CA GLY A 74 -10.39 -6.81 7.72
C GLY A 74 -9.35 -7.32 6.74
N LEU A 75 -8.12 -6.80 6.79
CA LEU A 75 -6.99 -7.32 6.00
C LEU A 75 -6.68 -8.77 6.36
N ASP A 76 -6.56 -9.09 7.65
CA ASP A 76 -6.32 -10.46 8.12
C ASP A 76 -7.42 -11.43 7.66
N TYR A 77 -8.69 -11.00 7.76
CA TYR A 77 -9.82 -11.78 7.30
C TYR A 77 -9.77 -12.01 5.78
N PHE A 78 -9.54 -10.94 5.02
CA PHE A 78 -9.41 -11.02 3.57
C PHE A 78 -8.30 -11.99 3.15
N MET A 79 -7.11 -11.93 3.77
CA MET A 79 -6.01 -12.85 3.49
C MET A 79 -6.38 -14.30 3.80
N ASN A 80 -7.12 -14.54 4.90
CA ASN A 80 -7.63 -15.87 5.21
C ASN A 80 -8.61 -16.38 4.14
N GLU A 81 -9.52 -15.53 3.66
CA GLU A 81 -10.47 -15.87 2.61
C GLU A 81 -9.81 -16.17 1.26
N LEU A 82 -8.70 -15.53 0.93
CA LEU A 82 -7.88 -15.86 -0.23
C LEU A 82 -7.25 -17.26 -0.08
N ARG A 83 -6.71 -17.54 1.11
CA ARG A 83 -6.10 -18.84 1.42
C ARG A 83 -7.10 -19.99 1.24
N GLU A 84 -8.31 -19.85 1.77
CA GLU A 84 -9.39 -20.84 1.64
C GLU A 84 -9.80 -21.11 0.18
N ARG A 85 -9.45 -20.19 -0.72
CA ARG A 85 -9.75 -20.28 -2.16
C ARG A 85 -8.54 -20.62 -3.03
N ASP A 86 -7.37 -20.92 -2.44
CA ASP A 86 -6.11 -21.10 -3.17
C ASP A 86 -5.80 -19.91 -4.10
N MET A 87 -6.09 -18.70 -3.64
CA MET A 87 -5.76 -17.44 -4.31
C MET A 87 -4.57 -16.79 -3.61
N THR A 88 -3.87 -15.90 -4.33
CA THR A 88 -2.73 -15.16 -3.79
C THR A 88 -2.96 -13.66 -3.84
N ALA A 89 -2.16 -12.90 -3.09
CA ALA A 89 -2.21 -11.45 -3.08
C ALA A 89 -0.85 -10.82 -3.39
N VAL A 90 -0.90 -9.68 -4.06
CA VAL A 90 0.19 -8.70 -4.15
C VAL A 90 -0.21 -7.52 -3.28
N LEU A 91 0.56 -7.26 -2.23
CA LEU A 91 0.26 -6.24 -1.22
C LEU A 91 1.12 -4.99 -1.45
N TYR A 92 0.50 -3.84 -1.76
CA TYR A 92 1.23 -2.59 -1.93
C TYR A 92 1.07 -1.65 -0.73
N LEU A 93 2.21 -1.10 -0.28
CA LEU A 93 2.38 -0.51 1.06
C LEU A 93 2.25 1.01 1.09
N ASN A 94 2.28 1.67 -0.06
CA ASN A 94 2.25 3.13 -0.17
C ASN A 94 1.62 3.57 -1.49
N ASN A 95 1.53 4.88 -1.69
CA ASN A 95 1.04 5.49 -2.92
C ASN A 95 1.80 6.80 -3.20
N SER A 96 2.14 7.03 -4.46
CA SER A 96 2.59 8.37 -4.88
C SER A 96 1.45 9.38 -4.96
N TRP A 97 0.22 8.86 -5.14
CA TRP A 97 -0.97 9.66 -5.38
C TRP A 97 -1.80 9.86 -4.13
N GLU A 98 -2.52 10.95 -4.09
CA GLU A 98 -3.27 11.45 -2.95
C GLU A 98 -4.45 10.57 -2.55
N TRP A 99 -5.06 9.81 -3.47
CA TRP A 99 -6.30 9.08 -3.22
C TRP A 99 -6.24 8.02 -2.09
N SER A 100 -5.05 7.69 -1.61
CA SER A 100 -4.86 6.90 -0.38
C SER A 100 -3.88 7.57 0.61
N GLY A 101 -3.75 8.89 0.56
CA GLY A 101 -2.85 9.67 1.41
C GLY A 101 -1.40 9.70 0.92
N GLY A 102 -0.70 8.59 1.07
CA GLY A 102 0.63 8.38 0.48
C GLY A 102 1.67 9.46 0.82
N TYR A 103 2.51 9.82 -0.14
CA TYR A 103 3.61 10.78 0.07
C TYR A 103 3.16 12.09 0.72
N SER A 104 2.00 12.61 0.32
CA SER A 104 1.49 13.87 0.85
C SER A 104 1.27 13.80 2.36
N VAL A 105 0.71 12.70 2.85
CA VAL A 105 0.43 12.52 4.28
C VAL A 105 1.71 12.25 5.07
N TYR A 106 2.64 11.47 4.55
CA TYR A 106 3.94 11.25 5.21
C TYR A 106 4.75 12.54 5.34
N LEU A 107 4.67 13.44 4.35
CA LEU A 107 5.27 14.76 4.42
C LEU A 107 4.60 15.64 5.49
N GLN A 108 3.26 15.66 5.55
CA GLN A 108 2.53 16.35 6.61
C GLN A 108 2.97 15.85 7.99
N TRP A 109 2.98 14.56 8.20
CA TRP A 109 3.37 13.96 9.48
C TRP A 109 4.83 14.23 9.88
N SER A 110 5.66 14.51 8.91
CA SER A 110 7.08 14.83 9.13
C SER A 110 7.39 16.33 9.19
N GLY A 111 6.36 17.19 9.26
CA GLY A 111 6.50 18.61 9.51
C GLY A 111 6.70 19.49 8.27
N HIS A 112 6.37 19.01 7.07
CA HIS A 112 6.47 19.76 5.81
C HIS A 112 5.23 20.63 5.51
N GLY A 113 4.39 20.93 6.51
CA GLY A 113 3.14 21.63 6.35
C GLY A 113 1.96 20.70 6.10
N ASP A 114 0.79 21.29 5.80
CA ASP A 114 -0.43 20.52 5.56
C ASP A 114 -0.34 19.71 4.27
N ALA A 115 -0.95 18.51 4.28
CA ALA A 115 -1.01 17.67 3.11
C ALA A 115 -1.79 18.34 1.98
N VAL A 116 -1.17 18.44 0.82
CA VAL A 116 -1.79 19.03 -0.37
C VAL A 116 -2.80 18.06 -0.97
N VAL A 117 -3.99 18.53 -1.29
CA VAL A 117 -5.10 17.77 -1.86
C VAL A 117 -5.40 18.30 -3.26
N PRO A 118 -5.15 17.55 -4.34
CA PRO A 118 -5.30 18.06 -5.72
C PRO A 118 -6.68 18.60 -6.06
N ALA A 119 -7.73 18.05 -5.45
CA ALA A 119 -9.10 18.52 -5.66
C ALA A 119 -9.37 19.91 -5.06
N VAL A 120 -8.52 20.38 -4.15
CA VAL A 120 -8.61 21.70 -3.51
C VAL A 120 -7.53 22.64 -4.05
N ASP A 121 -6.30 22.15 -4.08
CA ASP A 121 -5.09 22.96 -4.31
C ASP A 121 -4.59 22.87 -5.77
N GLY A 122 -5.09 21.89 -6.53
CA GLY A 122 -4.69 21.62 -7.91
C GLY A 122 -3.47 20.70 -8.02
N TRP A 123 -3.36 20.02 -9.15
CA TRP A 123 -2.28 19.09 -9.45
C TRP A 123 -0.88 19.71 -9.44
N PRO A 124 -0.66 20.95 -9.96
CA PRO A 124 0.66 21.57 -9.90
C PRO A 124 1.17 21.75 -8.46
N ALA A 125 0.29 22.17 -7.54
CA ALA A 125 0.65 22.32 -6.12
C ALA A 125 0.96 20.97 -5.48
N TYR A 126 0.18 19.92 -5.80
CA TYR A 126 0.44 18.56 -5.34
C TYR A 126 1.81 18.05 -5.79
N MET A 127 2.12 18.15 -7.08
CA MET A 127 3.40 17.70 -7.64
C MET A 127 4.59 18.43 -6.98
N GLU A 128 4.46 19.74 -6.80
CA GLU A 128 5.49 20.54 -6.13
C GLU A 128 5.68 20.14 -4.67
N TYR A 129 4.61 19.76 -3.99
CA TYR A 129 4.66 19.32 -2.60
C TYR A 129 5.27 17.92 -2.47
N VAL A 130 4.78 16.94 -3.21
CA VAL A 130 5.20 15.54 -3.06
C VAL A 130 6.60 15.25 -3.58
N LYS A 131 7.17 16.09 -4.44
CA LYS A 131 8.57 15.96 -4.88
C LYS A 131 9.57 16.08 -3.72
N GLN A 132 9.15 16.59 -2.55
CA GLN A 132 9.99 16.67 -1.36
C GLN A 132 10.20 15.28 -0.70
N PHE A 133 9.32 14.31 -0.96
CA PHE A 133 9.34 13.03 -0.27
C PHE A 133 10.66 12.25 -0.42
N PRO A 134 11.26 12.09 -1.60
CA PRO A 134 12.50 11.34 -1.76
C PRO A 134 13.68 11.94 -0.97
N GLN A 135 13.62 13.24 -0.66
CA GLN A 135 14.66 13.96 0.10
C GLN A 135 14.35 14.06 1.61
N SER A 136 13.12 13.74 2.04
CA SER A 136 12.73 13.83 3.45
C SER A 136 13.06 12.55 4.22
N ASP A 137 14.18 12.56 4.96
CA ASP A 137 14.56 11.41 5.80
C ASP A 137 13.52 11.10 6.87
N SER A 138 12.85 12.11 7.41
CA SER A 138 11.80 11.94 8.41
C SER A 138 10.55 11.29 7.82
N ALA A 139 10.10 11.69 6.63
CA ALA A 139 8.97 11.05 5.95
C ALA A 139 9.28 9.59 5.57
N LYS A 140 10.49 9.34 5.04
CA LYS A 140 10.96 7.98 4.73
C LYS A 140 11.05 7.09 5.96
N ALA A 141 11.50 7.64 7.11
CA ALA A 141 11.54 6.89 8.38
C ALA A 141 10.15 6.50 8.88
N LEU A 142 9.15 7.37 8.75
CA LEU A 142 7.76 7.04 9.09
C LEU A 142 7.23 5.91 8.20
N PHE A 143 7.52 5.95 6.91
CA PHE A 143 7.16 4.87 6.01
C PHE A 143 7.90 3.56 6.34
N ALA A 144 9.18 3.61 6.68
CA ALA A 144 9.94 2.44 7.11
C ALA A 144 9.33 1.77 8.35
N ASN A 145 8.79 2.56 9.29
CA ASN A 145 8.04 2.02 10.43
C ASN A 145 6.75 1.31 10.00
N HIS A 146 6.02 1.84 9.02
CA HIS A 146 4.86 1.19 8.44
C HIS A 146 5.23 -0.15 7.79
N VAL A 147 6.29 -0.19 6.99
CA VAL A 147 6.83 -1.43 6.40
C VAL A 147 7.11 -2.48 7.48
N ASN A 148 7.85 -2.11 8.53
CA ASN A 148 8.14 -3.01 9.64
C ASN A 148 6.87 -3.57 10.28
N TYR A 149 5.90 -2.71 10.56
CA TYR A 149 4.66 -3.08 11.23
C TYR A 149 3.82 -4.06 10.41
N ILE A 150 3.65 -3.79 9.12
CA ILE A 150 2.82 -4.62 8.24
C ILE A 150 3.51 -5.94 7.88
N VAL A 151 4.77 -5.89 7.46
CA VAL A 151 5.51 -7.11 7.02
C VAL A 151 5.68 -8.10 8.16
N SER A 152 5.89 -7.61 9.39
CA SER A 152 6.07 -8.44 10.59
C SER A 152 4.76 -8.90 11.24
N ARG A 153 3.61 -8.62 10.61
CA ARG A 153 2.29 -8.93 11.15
C ARG A 153 2.04 -10.43 11.26
N THR A 154 1.27 -10.83 12.27
CA THR A 154 0.67 -12.16 12.38
C THR A 154 -0.82 -12.05 12.12
N ASN A 155 -1.35 -12.83 11.19
CA ASN A 155 -2.77 -12.88 10.88
C ASN A 155 -3.56 -13.39 12.11
N ARG A 156 -4.55 -12.62 12.55
CA ARG A 156 -5.31 -12.94 13.77
C ARG A 156 -6.27 -14.12 13.63
N TYR A 157 -6.66 -14.49 12.42
CA TYR A 157 -7.62 -15.58 12.19
C TYR A 157 -6.96 -16.95 12.08
N ASN A 158 -5.78 -17.03 11.45
CA ASN A 158 -5.08 -18.30 11.24
C ASN A 158 -3.72 -18.40 11.99
N GLN A 159 -3.30 -17.34 12.68
CA GLN A 159 -2.04 -17.25 13.43
C GLN A 159 -0.76 -17.44 12.60
N ILE A 160 -0.85 -17.30 11.27
CA ILE A 160 0.30 -17.35 10.38
C ILE A 160 0.94 -15.96 10.32
N LYS A 161 2.24 -15.88 10.46
CA LYS A 161 2.97 -14.64 10.18
C LYS A 161 2.90 -14.31 8.70
N TYR A 162 2.77 -13.05 8.34
CA TYR A 162 2.74 -12.64 6.94
C TYR A 162 3.99 -13.06 6.18
N VAL A 163 5.16 -13.03 6.81
CA VAL A 163 6.42 -13.50 6.22
C VAL A 163 6.45 -15.00 5.91
N ASP A 164 5.56 -15.78 6.50
CA ASP A 164 5.45 -17.24 6.32
C ASP A 164 4.15 -17.63 5.58
N ASP A 165 3.35 -16.65 5.15
CA ASP A 165 2.05 -16.92 4.52
C ASP A 165 2.17 -17.06 2.99
N PRO A 166 2.07 -18.27 2.42
CA PRO A 166 2.18 -18.48 0.96
C PRO A 166 1.04 -17.84 0.16
N THR A 167 0.02 -17.28 0.82
CA THR A 167 -1.02 -16.48 0.19
C THR A 167 -0.46 -15.13 -0.28
N ILE A 168 0.61 -14.63 0.32
CA ILE A 168 1.32 -13.44 -0.15
C ILE A 168 2.27 -13.85 -1.28
N MET A 169 2.04 -13.34 -2.47
CA MET A 169 2.93 -13.53 -3.62
C MET A 169 4.08 -12.54 -3.62
N SER A 170 3.78 -11.28 -3.34
CA SER A 170 4.74 -10.17 -3.44
C SER A 170 4.33 -8.99 -2.58
N TRP A 171 5.33 -8.32 -2.03
CA TRP A 171 5.24 -6.96 -1.52
C TRP A 171 5.52 -5.97 -2.65
N GLN A 172 4.71 -4.92 -2.75
CA GLN A 172 4.98 -3.78 -3.61
C GLN A 172 5.25 -2.54 -2.76
N ILE A 173 6.32 -1.81 -3.08
CA ILE A 173 6.74 -0.65 -2.30
C ILE A 173 5.67 0.43 -2.31
N GLY A 174 5.00 0.63 -3.45
CA GLY A 174 3.90 1.58 -3.53
C GLY A 174 3.07 1.44 -4.79
N ASN A 175 2.03 2.24 -4.90
CA ASN A 175 1.31 2.41 -6.15
C ASN A 175 1.97 3.53 -6.95
N GLU A 176 2.49 3.18 -8.13
CA GLU A 176 3.07 4.12 -9.08
C GLU A 176 4.11 5.08 -8.45
N PRO A 177 5.14 4.52 -7.74
CA PRO A 177 6.13 5.36 -7.10
C PRO A 177 6.90 6.20 -8.11
N ARG A 178 7.06 7.50 -7.81
CA ARG A 178 7.68 8.51 -8.68
C ARG A 178 8.68 9.39 -7.95
N ALA A 179 9.67 9.88 -8.68
CA ALA A 179 10.63 10.87 -8.20
C ALA A 179 10.06 12.30 -8.21
N PHE A 180 9.11 12.58 -9.09
CA PHE A 180 8.46 13.88 -9.35
C PHE A 180 9.39 15.01 -9.83
N SER A 181 10.68 14.79 -9.94
CA SER A 181 11.63 15.72 -10.57
C SER A 181 12.92 14.99 -10.93
N ASP A 182 13.69 15.56 -11.88
CA ASP A 182 14.97 14.99 -12.30
C ASP A 182 16.01 15.00 -11.15
N GLU A 183 15.98 16.01 -10.30
CA GLU A 183 16.87 16.14 -9.14
C GLU A 183 16.65 15.02 -8.12
N ASN A 184 15.46 14.45 -8.10
CA ASN A 184 15.05 13.41 -7.16
C ASN A 184 15.29 11.98 -7.65
N LYS A 185 15.70 11.79 -8.90
CA LYS A 185 15.87 10.43 -9.47
C LYS A 185 16.83 9.59 -8.63
N GLU A 186 17.99 10.14 -8.29
CA GLU A 186 18.97 9.42 -7.48
C GLU A 186 18.54 9.20 -6.02
N PRO A 187 18.05 10.22 -5.25
CA PRO A 187 17.47 9.99 -3.93
C PRO A 187 16.31 8.99 -3.93
N PHE A 188 15.45 9.05 -4.94
CA PHE A 188 14.34 8.13 -5.12
C PHE A 188 14.82 6.68 -5.36
N ALA A 189 15.78 6.49 -6.27
CA ALA A 189 16.34 5.17 -6.56
C ALA A 189 16.99 4.55 -5.30
N ARG A 190 17.73 5.34 -4.52
CA ARG A 190 18.29 4.88 -3.24
C ARG A 190 17.20 4.48 -2.26
N TRP A 191 16.18 5.32 -2.07
CA TRP A 191 15.08 5.03 -1.19
C TRP A 191 14.34 3.73 -1.60
N MET A 192 14.08 3.53 -2.90
CA MET A 192 13.46 2.29 -3.40
C MET A 192 14.33 1.06 -3.09
N ALA A 193 15.64 1.16 -3.28
CA ALA A 193 16.58 0.10 -2.95
C ALA A 193 16.63 -0.19 -1.43
N ASP A 194 16.64 0.85 -0.60
CA ASP A 194 16.64 0.73 0.86
C ASP A 194 15.37 0.06 1.38
N VAL A 195 14.20 0.45 0.85
CA VAL A 195 12.91 -0.18 1.22
C VAL A 195 12.87 -1.64 0.77
N ALA A 196 13.34 -1.94 -0.44
CA ALA A 196 13.41 -3.31 -0.92
C ALA A 196 14.34 -4.17 -0.03
N ALA A 197 15.50 -3.64 0.33
CA ALA A 197 16.44 -4.30 1.25
C ALA A 197 15.83 -4.50 2.65
N GLN A 198 15.10 -3.50 3.17
CA GLN A 198 14.39 -3.60 4.43
C GLN A 198 13.35 -4.72 4.39
N ILE A 199 12.49 -4.75 3.37
CA ILE A 199 11.47 -5.80 3.22
C ILE A 199 12.16 -7.17 3.15
N LYS A 200 13.22 -7.32 2.34
CA LYS A 200 13.94 -8.60 2.20
C LYS A 200 14.68 -9.01 3.48
N SER A 201 15.05 -8.07 4.34
CA SER A 201 15.63 -8.39 5.66
C SER A 201 14.61 -8.94 6.64
N LEU A 202 13.35 -8.50 6.54
CA LEU A 202 12.22 -8.96 7.36
C LEU A 202 11.61 -10.24 6.80
N ASP A 203 11.52 -10.32 5.49
CA ASP A 203 10.83 -11.35 4.74
C ASP A 203 11.71 -11.86 3.58
N PRO A 204 12.51 -12.91 3.80
CA PRO A 204 13.33 -13.52 2.76
C PRO A 204 12.49 -14.35 1.76
N ASN A 205 11.24 -14.68 2.09
CA ASN A 205 10.44 -15.66 1.35
C ASN A 205 9.72 -15.06 0.13
N HIS A 206 9.14 -13.86 0.28
CA HIS A 206 8.29 -13.27 -0.75
C HIS A 206 9.05 -12.36 -1.70
N MET A 207 8.51 -12.19 -2.90
CA MET A 207 9.03 -11.25 -3.89
C MET A 207 8.81 -9.80 -3.44
N VAL A 208 9.65 -8.90 -3.94
CA VAL A 208 9.49 -7.46 -3.77
C VAL A 208 9.53 -6.80 -5.14
N SER A 209 8.62 -5.87 -5.39
CA SER A 209 8.57 -5.11 -6.64
C SER A 209 8.32 -3.61 -6.38
N SER A 210 8.74 -2.78 -7.32
CA SER A 210 8.54 -1.33 -7.27
C SER A 210 7.07 -0.95 -7.46
N SER A 211 6.37 -1.65 -8.37
CA SER A 211 5.03 -1.27 -8.85
C SER A 211 4.99 0.04 -9.64
N SER A 212 6.07 0.34 -10.36
CA SER A 212 6.13 1.50 -11.27
C SER A 212 5.15 1.35 -12.45
N GLU A 213 4.78 2.48 -13.06
CA GLU A 213 3.93 2.55 -14.26
C GLU A 213 4.67 2.09 -15.55
N GLY A 214 5.75 1.35 -15.42
CA GLY A 214 6.67 1.04 -16.49
C GLY A 214 7.73 2.14 -16.68
N SER A 215 8.46 2.13 -17.81
CA SER A 215 9.58 3.05 -18.05
C SER A 215 9.18 4.53 -18.11
N TRP A 216 7.93 4.83 -18.45
CA TRP A 216 7.41 6.21 -18.48
C TRP A 216 7.12 6.80 -17.12
N GLY A 217 6.69 5.96 -16.16
CA GLY A 217 6.27 6.42 -14.83
C GLY A 217 7.39 6.55 -13.82
N CYS A 218 8.45 5.77 -13.96
CA CYS A 218 9.53 5.74 -12.95
C CYS A 218 10.56 6.84 -13.12
N GLU A 219 10.55 7.56 -14.25
CA GLU A 219 11.54 8.62 -14.59
C GLU A 219 13.01 8.16 -14.47
N MET A 220 13.22 6.86 -14.43
CA MET A 220 14.53 6.21 -14.36
C MET A 220 14.77 5.44 -15.66
N ASP A 221 16.03 5.43 -16.10
CA ASP A 221 16.46 4.51 -17.13
C ASP A 221 16.44 3.09 -16.54
N MET A 222 15.48 2.29 -16.99
CA MET A 222 15.29 0.89 -16.61
C MET A 222 15.94 -0.07 -17.61
N SER A 223 16.75 0.46 -18.56
CA SER A 223 17.47 -0.33 -19.56
C SER A 223 18.68 -1.04 -19.00
#